data_4c9b9429aa939bb9ba4b4a6c2e8031d8
#
_entry.id   4c9b9429aa939bb9ba4b4a6c2e8031d8
#
_cell.length_a   1.000
_cell.length_b   1.000
_cell.length_c   1.000
_cell.angle_alpha   90.00
_cell.angle_beta   90.00
_cell.angle_gamma   90.00
#
_symmetry.space_group_name_H-M   'P 1'
#
loop_
_entity.id
_entity.type
_entity.pdbx_description
1 polymer ?
#
loop_
_entity_poly.entity_id
_entity_poly.type
_entity_poly.pdbx_seq_one_letter_code
_entity_poly.pdbx_strand_id
1 'polypeptide(L)'
;MSSQPISNIIRGEPVIRFEDVSISFDEGEVLRGISFEVVPGETKVVLGESGSGKTVLLKLAAGLLRPESGRVVVMGHDLTAMNELELLDFRRRIGFVFQEGALFDSLNVAENVSFRLDEEAVPSEETEPRVREALRFVEMEGSYGKFPDELSGGMRRRVSIARALINQPPIVYYDSPTGGLDPITSQTIITLILRLRDLNGVTSLLATHRLQDAFGLANFVFDSKSDHVVPVWEEKDGRHFSPTNFLVLRDAQVYFQGETQELLKSSDPYLREFLS
;
A
#
# COMPACT_ATOMS: atom_id res chain seq x y z
N MET A 1 -17.71 21.51 5.11
CA MET A 1 -16.65 21.66 4.10
C MET A 1 -17.05 20.82 2.91
N SER A 2 -17.26 21.44 1.74
CA SER A 2 -17.78 20.78 0.55
C SER A 2 -16.71 19.84 -0.04
N SER A 3 -17.02 18.55 -0.01
CA SER A 3 -16.25 17.51 -0.72
C SER A 3 -16.32 17.77 -2.23
N GLN A 4 -15.24 18.19 -2.84
CA GLN A 4 -15.12 18.19 -4.29
C GLN A 4 -15.11 16.74 -4.80
N PRO A 5 -15.78 16.43 -5.92
CA PRO A 5 -15.81 15.08 -6.46
C PRO A 5 -14.43 14.66 -6.98
N ILE A 6 -14.07 13.41 -6.68
CA ILE A 6 -12.80 12.73 -6.97
C ILE A 6 -12.39 12.75 -8.47
N SER A 7 -13.32 13.04 -9.39
CA SER A 7 -13.09 13.08 -10.83
C SER A 7 -12.04 14.09 -11.34
N ASN A 8 -11.53 14.98 -10.49
CA ASN A 8 -10.49 15.96 -10.84
C ASN A 8 -9.08 15.61 -10.31
N ILE A 9 -8.90 14.50 -9.60
CA ILE A 9 -7.62 14.15 -8.93
C ILE A 9 -6.63 13.48 -9.88
N ILE A 10 -7.07 12.91 -11.00
CA ILE A 10 -6.23 12.07 -11.89
C ILE A 10 -5.29 12.87 -12.83
N ARG A 11 -5.17 14.18 -12.69
CA ARG A 11 -4.27 15.03 -13.50
C ARG A 11 -3.18 15.74 -12.70
N GLY A 12 -2.80 15.20 -11.53
CA GLY A 12 -1.68 15.70 -10.74
C GLY A 12 -0.34 15.16 -11.24
N GLU A 13 0.74 15.87 -10.92
CA GLU A 13 2.10 15.31 -11.07
C GLU A 13 2.22 14.00 -10.29
N PRO A 14 2.92 12.97 -10.83
CA PRO A 14 3.07 11.71 -10.16
C PRO A 14 3.78 11.86 -8.81
N VAL A 15 3.26 11.20 -7.77
CA VAL A 15 3.85 11.22 -6.43
C VAL A 15 4.87 10.11 -6.21
N ILE A 16 4.86 9.07 -7.05
CA ILE A 16 5.90 8.04 -7.12
C ILE A 16 6.31 7.91 -8.58
N ARG A 17 7.62 7.92 -8.85
CA ARG A 17 8.17 7.72 -10.18
C ARG A 17 9.42 6.85 -10.10
N PHE A 18 9.45 5.82 -10.91
CA PHE A 18 10.62 4.98 -11.20
C PHE A 18 11.08 5.31 -12.61
N GLU A 19 12.37 5.60 -12.78
CA GLU A 19 12.99 5.97 -14.04
C GLU A 19 14.17 5.03 -14.31
N ASP A 20 13.99 4.02 -15.17
CA ASP A 20 15.01 3.05 -15.62
C ASP A 20 15.75 2.36 -14.46
N VAL A 21 14.99 1.94 -13.44
CA VAL A 21 15.54 1.40 -12.19
C VAL A 21 15.95 -0.04 -12.34
N SER A 22 17.22 -0.35 -11.99
CA SER A 22 17.73 -1.73 -11.94
C SER A 22 18.41 -2.01 -10.61
N ILE A 23 18.28 -3.28 -10.16
CA ILE A 23 18.95 -3.80 -8.96
C ILE A 23 19.18 -5.30 -9.10
N SER A 24 20.36 -5.75 -8.66
CA SER A 24 20.77 -7.14 -8.60
C SER A 24 21.19 -7.52 -7.18
N PHE A 25 21.20 -8.80 -6.88
CA PHE A 25 21.80 -9.40 -5.70
C PHE A 25 22.67 -10.58 -6.13
N ASP A 26 23.35 -11.23 -5.18
CA ASP A 26 24.28 -12.34 -5.48
C ASP A 26 23.67 -13.44 -6.36
N GLU A 27 22.35 -13.65 -6.28
CA GLU A 27 21.61 -14.64 -7.07
C GLU A 27 21.22 -14.16 -8.48
N GLY A 28 21.50 -12.90 -8.82
CA GLY A 28 21.21 -12.32 -10.13
C GLY A 28 20.36 -11.05 -10.11
N GLU A 29 19.97 -10.66 -11.32
CA GLU A 29 19.18 -9.46 -11.56
C GLU A 29 17.72 -9.65 -11.10
N VAL A 30 17.24 -8.78 -10.20
CA VAL A 30 15.90 -8.86 -9.62
C VAL A 30 14.92 -7.86 -10.27
N LEU A 31 15.41 -6.67 -10.61
CA LEU A 31 14.66 -5.67 -11.38
C LEU A 31 15.60 -5.06 -12.43
N ARG A 32 15.09 -4.89 -13.66
CA ARG A 32 15.81 -4.37 -14.81
C ARG A 32 15.02 -3.33 -15.58
N GLY A 33 15.52 -2.09 -15.62
CA GLY A 33 14.94 -1.01 -16.42
C GLY A 33 13.49 -0.68 -16.04
N ILE A 34 13.14 -0.79 -14.76
CA ILE A 34 11.77 -0.56 -14.27
C ILE A 34 11.43 0.92 -14.37
N SER A 35 10.36 1.23 -15.12
CA SER A 35 9.84 2.58 -15.26
C SER A 35 8.32 2.57 -15.12
N PHE A 36 7.79 3.34 -14.16
CA PHE A 36 6.34 3.56 -13.98
C PHE A 36 6.09 4.79 -13.11
N GLU A 37 4.83 5.23 -13.10
CA GLU A 37 4.37 6.35 -12.28
C GLU A 37 3.11 5.97 -11.48
N VAL A 38 2.93 6.64 -10.33
CA VAL A 38 1.72 6.59 -9.51
C VAL A 38 1.27 8.00 -9.22
N VAL A 39 0.00 8.29 -9.50
CA VAL A 39 -0.59 9.61 -9.26
C VAL A 39 -1.25 9.70 -7.86
N PRO A 40 -1.48 10.91 -7.31
CA PRO A 40 -2.14 11.06 -6.02
C PRO A 40 -3.50 10.34 -5.95
N GLY A 41 -3.74 9.61 -4.84
CA GLY A 41 -4.97 8.86 -4.61
C GLY A 41 -5.10 7.56 -5.39
N GLU A 42 -4.12 7.20 -6.22
CA GLU A 42 -4.09 5.94 -6.96
C GLU A 42 -3.68 4.77 -6.06
N THR A 43 -4.27 3.60 -6.28
CA THR A 43 -3.74 2.32 -5.83
C THR A 43 -3.08 1.61 -7.00
N LYS A 44 -1.74 1.56 -7.03
CA LYS A 44 -0.98 0.76 -7.98
C LYS A 44 -0.78 -0.65 -7.43
N VAL A 45 -1.42 -1.64 -8.03
CA VAL A 45 -1.29 -3.04 -7.63
C VAL A 45 -0.16 -3.69 -8.43
N VAL A 46 0.89 -4.11 -7.73
CA VAL A 46 2.03 -4.82 -8.30
C VAL A 46 1.77 -6.32 -8.21
N LEU A 47 1.56 -6.95 -9.35
CA LEU A 47 1.34 -8.37 -9.52
C LEU A 47 2.58 -9.08 -10.05
N GLY A 48 2.67 -10.38 -9.85
CA GLY A 48 3.72 -11.26 -10.36
C GLY A 48 3.90 -12.48 -9.49
N GLU A 49 4.61 -13.47 -10.00
CA GLU A 49 4.93 -14.71 -9.29
C GLU A 49 5.76 -14.46 -8.03
N SER A 50 5.85 -15.46 -7.15
CA SER A 50 6.77 -15.40 -5.99
C SER A 50 8.21 -15.20 -6.51
N GLY A 51 8.96 -14.29 -5.88
CA GLY A 51 10.33 -13.98 -6.31
C GLY A 51 10.45 -12.99 -7.48
N SER A 52 9.35 -12.48 -8.06
CA SER A 52 9.40 -11.54 -9.20
C SER A 52 9.88 -10.11 -8.86
N GLY A 53 10.37 -9.84 -7.64
CA GLY A 53 10.91 -8.53 -7.26
C GLY A 53 9.91 -7.55 -6.64
N LYS A 54 8.64 -7.93 -6.38
CA LYS A 54 7.61 -7.03 -5.83
C LYS A 54 8.00 -6.37 -4.52
N THR A 55 8.47 -7.14 -3.55
CA THR A 55 8.95 -6.64 -2.25
C THR A 55 10.18 -5.72 -2.42
N VAL A 56 11.07 -6.04 -3.36
CA VAL A 56 12.25 -5.22 -3.68
C VAL A 56 11.80 -3.87 -4.23
N LEU A 57 10.83 -3.86 -5.14
CA LEU A 57 10.25 -2.64 -5.69
C LEU A 57 9.63 -1.74 -4.59
N LEU A 58 8.87 -2.32 -3.65
CA LEU A 58 8.34 -1.57 -2.51
C LEU A 58 9.45 -1.01 -1.61
N LYS A 59 10.51 -1.79 -1.34
CA LYS A 59 11.66 -1.34 -0.54
C LYS A 59 12.43 -0.21 -1.20
N LEU A 60 12.57 -0.23 -2.53
CA LEU A 60 13.14 0.88 -3.29
C LEU A 60 12.27 2.14 -3.18
N ALA A 61 10.93 2.02 -3.34
CA ALA A 61 9.99 3.13 -3.18
C ALA A 61 9.99 3.73 -1.76
N ALA A 62 10.34 2.94 -0.76
CA ALA A 62 10.46 3.39 0.63
C ALA A 62 11.88 3.89 1.00
N GLY A 63 12.82 3.87 0.07
CA GLY A 63 14.23 4.18 0.36
C GLY A 63 14.91 3.21 1.33
N LEU A 64 14.39 1.98 1.47
CA LEU A 64 14.97 0.91 2.26
C LEU A 64 16.07 0.16 1.49
N LEU A 65 16.07 0.27 0.16
CA LEU A 65 17.10 -0.21 -0.73
C LEU A 65 17.50 0.91 -1.68
N ARG A 66 18.73 0.85 -2.19
CA ARG A 66 19.22 1.75 -3.24
C ARG A 66 19.31 0.96 -4.56
N PRO A 67 18.86 1.53 -5.68
CA PRO A 67 19.05 0.91 -6.98
C PRO A 67 20.53 0.99 -7.40
N GLU A 68 20.97 0.07 -8.28
CA GLU A 68 22.27 0.11 -8.93
C GLU A 68 22.30 1.16 -10.05
N SER A 69 21.16 1.35 -10.72
CA SER A 69 20.98 2.37 -11.76
C SER A 69 19.55 2.89 -11.78
N GLY A 70 19.35 4.01 -12.45
CA GLY A 70 18.07 4.69 -12.53
C GLY A 70 17.77 5.57 -11.33
N ARG A 71 16.52 6.07 -11.25
CA ARG A 71 16.07 7.01 -10.21
C ARG A 71 14.74 6.60 -9.62
N VAL A 72 14.60 6.81 -8.32
CA VAL A 72 13.33 6.66 -7.59
C VAL A 72 12.97 8.00 -6.97
N VAL A 73 11.90 8.61 -7.48
CA VAL A 73 11.40 9.91 -7.00
C VAL A 73 10.07 9.70 -6.30
N VAL A 74 9.97 10.14 -5.04
CA VAL A 74 8.72 10.03 -4.26
C VAL A 74 8.43 11.37 -3.58
N MET A 75 7.21 11.87 -3.74
CA MET A 75 6.78 13.19 -3.24
C MET A 75 7.75 14.32 -3.65
N GLY A 76 8.28 14.26 -4.87
CA GLY A 76 9.27 15.22 -5.40
C GLY A 76 10.70 15.04 -4.90
N HIS A 77 10.95 14.05 -4.02
CA HIS A 77 12.29 13.76 -3.49
C HIS A 77 12.97 12.62 -4.26
N ASP A 78 14.17 12.86 -4.77
CA ASP A 78 15.01 11.82 -5.39
C ASP A 78 15.68 10.98 -4.29
N LEU A 79 15.10 9.81 -3.99
CA LEU A 79 15.59 8.93 -2.92
C LEU A 79 16.98 8.35 -3.23
N THR A 80 17.36 8.31 -4.51
CA THR A 80 18.68 7.77 -4.92
C THR A 80 19.82 8.70 -4.54
N ALA A 81 19.55 10.02 -4.48
CA ALA A 81 20.50 11.04 -4.13
C ALA A 81 20.60 11.34 -2.62
N MET A 82 19.59 10.90 -1.84
CA MET A 82 19.52 11.17 -0.40
C MET A 82 20.56 10.38 0.41
N ASN A 83 21.10 11.01 1.45
CA ASN A 83 21.89 10.31 2.47
C ASN A 83 20.97 9.58 3.48
N GLU A 84 21.54 8.78 4.39
CA GLU A 84 20.73 7.95 5.31
C GLU A 84 19.91 8.79 6.32
N LEU A 85 20.40 9.94 6.74
CA LEU A 85 19.65 10.83 7.64
C LEU A 85 18.43 11.44 6.94
N GLU A 86 18.61 11.86 5.69
CA GLU A 86 17.52 12.36 4.84
C GLU A 86 16.48 11.26 4.56
N LEU A 87 16.93 10.03 4.28
CA LEU A 87 16.05 8.88 4.10
C LEU A 87 15.29 8.54 5.39
N LEU A 88 15.92 8.66 6.55
CA LEU A 88 15.25 8.45 7.83
C LEU A 88 14.11 9.46 8.03
N ASP A 89 14.35 10.73 7.73
CA ASP A 89 13.31 11.76 7.81
C ASP A 89 12.21 11.55 6.76
N PHE A 90 12.59 11.17 5.54
CA PHE A 90 11.64 10.81 4.49
C PHE A 90 10.72 9.65 4.92
N ARG A 91 11.28 8.55 5.47
CA ARG A 91 10.51 7.38 5.94
C ARG A 91 9.50 7.73 7.05
N ARG A 92 9.67 8.86 7.72
CA ARG A 92 8.69 9.41 8.68
C ARG A 92 7.37 9.81 8.02
N ARG A 93 7.37 10.08 6.75
CA ARG A 93 6.23 10.62 5.99
C ARG A 93 5.46 9.55 5.20
N ILE A 94 5.89 8.31 5.26
CA ILE A 94 5.27 7.18 4.56
C ILE A 94 4.83 6.09 5.55
N GLY A 95 3.79 5.34 5.18
CA GLY A 95 3.39 4.12 5.87
C GLY A 95 3.95 2.88 5.15
N PHE A 96 4.34 1.85 5.92
CA PHE A 96 4.75 0.56 5.37
C PHE A 96 4.13 -0.59 6.16
N VAL A 97 3.38 -1.45 5.49
CA VAL A 97 2.75 -2.66 6.03
C VAL A 97 3.48 -3.86 5.48
N PHE A 98 4.28 -4.52 6.32
CA PHE A 98 5.07 -5.71 5.96
C PHE A 98 4.21 -6.98 5.94
N GLN A 99 4.64 -7.97 5.18
CA GLN A 99 3.93 -9.23 4.94
C GLN A 99 3.49 -9.95 6.22
N GLU A 100 4.28 -9.93 7.29
CA GLU A 100 3.94 -10.57 8.56
C GLU A 100 3.53 -9.58 9.67
N GLY A 101 3.31 -8.30 9.28
CA GLY A 101 2.97 -7.21 10.20
C GLY A 101 4.19 -6.60 10.88
N ALA A 102 5.27 -7.35 11.10
CA ALA A 102 6.53 -6.90 11.72
C ALA A 102 6.30 -6.09 13.01
N LEU A 103 5.44 -6.57 13.90
CA LEU A 103 5.23 -5.96 15.22
C LEU A 103 6.43 -6.27 16.12
N PHE A 104 6.71 -5.36 17.02
CA PHE A 104 7.69 -5.57 18.08
C PHE A 104 7.09 -6.47 19.17
N ASP A 105 7.61 -7.68 19.34
CA ASP A 105 7.06 -8.67 20.27
C ASP A 105 7.18 -8.23 21.74
N SER A 106 8.13 -7.34 22.06
CA SER A 106 8.35 -6.79 23.39
C SER A 106 7.42 -5.62 23.75
N LEU A 107 6.64 -5.13 22.78
CA LEU A 107 5.71 -4.01 22.94
C LEU A 107 4.27 -4.51 22.82
N ASN A 108 3.36 -3.95 23.63
CA ASN A 108 1.94 -4.21 23.47
C ASN A 108 1.37 -3.50 22.23
N VAL A 109 0.09 -3.70 21.93
CA VAL A 109 -0.59 -3.14 20.76
C VAL A 109 -0.52 -1.61 20.73
N ALA A 110 -0.78 -0.95 21.87
CA ALA A 110 -0.74 0.51 21.93
C ALA A 110 0.68 1.04 21.71
N GLU A 111 1.68 0.45 22.34
CA GLU A 111 3.09 0.78 22.19
C GLU A 111 3.62 0.51 20.77
N ASN A 112 3.17 -0.57 20.13
CA ASN A 112 3.46 -0.81 18.70
C ASN A 112 2.91 0.30 17.81
N VAL A 113 1.70 0.76 18.06
CA VAL A 113 1.07 1.83 17.27
C VAL A 113 1.68 3.19 17.59
N SER A 114 1.97 3.49 18.87
CA SER A 114 2.57 4.77 19.29
C SER A 114 4.05 4.89 18.97
N PHE A 115 4.75 3.78 18.71
CA PHE A 115 6.22 3.69 18.62
C PHE A 115 6.86 4.88 17.89
N ARG A 116 6.23 5.30 16.79
CA ARG A 116 6.70 6.43 15.98
C ARG A 116 6.56 7.77 16.70
N LEU A 117 5.44 7.98 17.38
CA LEU A 117 5.17 9.20 18.14
C LEU A 117 6.11 9.31 19.33
N ASP A 118 6.43 8.16 19.95
CA ASP A 118 7.35 8.08 21.08
C ASP A 118 8.79 8.42 20.64
N GLU A 119 9.23 7.95 19.45
CA GLU A 119 10.51 8.35 18.87
C GLU A 119 10.59 9.86 18.54
N GLU A 120 9.46 10.47 18.21
CA GLU A 120 9.35 11.90 17.94
C GLU A 120 9.12 12.72 19.22
N ALA A 121 9.11 12.07 20.38
CA ALA A 121 8.86 12.67 21.70
C ALA A 121 7.53 13.45 21.78
N VAL A 122 6.49 12.97 21.08
CA VAL A 122 5.14 13.54 21.16
C VAL A 122 4.58 13.30 22.56
N PRO A 123 4.01 14.31 23.25
CA PRO A 123 3.48 14.14 24.61
C PRO A 123 2.39 13.06 24.67
N SER A 124 2.36 12.29 25.76
CA SER A 124 1.39 11.20 25.97
C SER A 124 -0.06 11.65 25.86
N GLU A 125 -0.35 12.89 26.26
CA GLU A 125 -1.68 13.50 26.17
C GLU A 125 -2.18 13.65 24.72
N GLU A 126 -1.26 13.78 23.76
CA GLU A 126 -1.57 13.83 22.32
C GLU A 126 -1.46 12.43 21.67
N THR A 127 -0.58 11.59 22.17
CA THR A 127 -0.31 10.24 21.63
C THR A 127 -1.50 9.31 21.88
N GLU A 128 -2.03 9.25 23.11
CA GLU A 128 -3.09 8.29 23.45
C GLU A 128 -4.39 8.46 22.62
N PRO A 129 -4.94 9.66 22.40
CA PRO A 129 -6.11 9.83 21.54
C PRO A 129 -5.85 9.36 20.09
N ARG A 130 -4.66 9.64 19.54
CA ARG A 130 -4.29 9.22 18.18
C ARG A 130 -4.18 7.70 18.06
N VAL A 131 -3.58 7.03 19.05
CA VAL A 131 -3.49 5.57 19.11
C VAL A 131 -4.89 4.94 19.18
N ARG A 132 -5.78 5.48 20.02
CA ARG A 132 -7.16 4.99 20.12
C ARG A 132 -7.93 5.18 18.82
N GLU A 133 -7.77 6.32 18.15
CA GLU A 133 -8.38 6.57 16.84
C GLU A 133 -7.87 5.61 15.77
N ALA A 134 -6.55 5.39 15.69
CA ALA A 134 -5.94 4.45 14.75
C ALA A 134 -6.41 3.01 15.01
N LEU A 135 -6.52 2.58 16.28
CA LEU A 135 -7.03 1.26 16.64
C LEU A 135 -8.53 1.12 16.38
N ARG A 136 -9.33 2.18 16.58
CA ARG A 136 -10.75 2.21 16.23
C ARG A 136 -10.93 2.03 14.73
N PHE A 137 -10.14 2.71 13.92
CA PHE A 137 -10.21 2.61 12.47
C PHE A 137 -10.02 1.17 11.97
N VAL A 138 -9.15 0.40 12.62
CA VAL A 138 -8.88 -1.01 12.28
C VAL A 138 -9.66 -2.02 13.15
N GLU A 139 -10.62 -1.56 13.95
CA GLU A 139 -11.47 -2.38 14.84
C GLU A 139 -10.66 -3.20 15.87
N MET A 140 -9.64 -2.58 16.45
CA MET A 140 -8.72 -3.22 17.41
C MET A 140 -8.69 -2.55 18.78
N GLU A 141 -9.65 -1.66 19.12
CA GLU A 141 -9.70 -0.95 20.42
C GLU A 141 -9.68 -1.91 21.62
N GLY A 142 -10.40 -3.04 21.52
CA GLY A 142 -10.46 -4.05 22.59
C GLY A 142 -9.15 -4.81 22.82
N SER A 143 -8.12 -4.55 22.02
CA SER A 143 -6.82 -5.22 22.12
C SER A 143 -5.70 -4.29 22.54
N TYR A 144 -6.01 -3.09 23.05
CA TYR A 144 -5.07 -2.01 23.38
C TYR A 144 -3.85 -2.46 24.19
N GLY A 145 -4.05 -3.26 25.24
CA GLY A 145 -2.99 -3.72 26.13
C GLY A 145 -2.43 -5.13 25.82
N LYS A 146 -2.91 -5.79 24.76
CA LYS A 146 -2.44 -7.13 24.40
C LYS A 146 -1.07 -7.09 23.76
N PHE A 147 -0.33 -8.19 23.87
CA PHE A 147 0.92 -8.41 23.16
C PHE A 147 0.71 -9.14 21.84
N PRO A 148 1.66 -9.06 20.88
CA PRO A 148 1.53 -9.68 19.57
C PRO A 148 1.29 -11.20 19.60
N ASP A 149 1.78 -11.92 20.58
CA ASP A 149 1.58 -13.36 20.76
C ASP A 149 0.13 -13.73 21.19
N GLU A 150 -0.62 -12.77 21.74
CA GLU A 150 -2.04 -12.93 22.07
C GLU A 150 -2.98 -12.64 20.87
N LEU A 151 -2.42 -12.27 19.72
CA LEU A 151 -3.17 -11.86 18.54
C LEU A 151 -3.17 -12.92 17.44
N SER A 152 -4.32 -13.10 16.77
CA SER A 152 -4.36 -13.86 15.51
C SER A 152 -3.54 -13.17 14.41
N GLY A 153 -3.21 -13.87 13.32
CA GLY A 153 -2.50 -13.30 12.18
C GLY A 153 -3.21 -12.08 11.58
N GLY A 154 -4.55 -12.15 11.45
CA GLY A 154 -5.36 -11.02 10.97
C GLY A 154 -5.37 -9.84 11.93
N MET A 155 -5.40 -10.09 13.25
CA MET A 155 -5.30 -9.03 14.26
C MET A 155 -3.94 -8.35 14.22
N ARG A 156 -2.84 -9.12 14.13
CA ARG A 156 -1.49 -8.54 13.96
C ARG A 156 -1.41 -7.67 12.71
N ARG A 157 -2.02 -8.10 11.60
CA ARG A 157 -2.05 -7.32 10.36
C ARG A 157 -2.81 -6.01 10.52
N ARG A 158 -3.97 -6.02 11.19
CA ARG A 158 -4.74 -4.80 11.48
C ARG A 158 -3.96 -3.83 12.37
N VAL A 159 -3.29 -4.32 13.39
CA VAL A 159 -2.41 -3.49 14.24
C VAL A 159 -1.24 -2.89 13.43
N SER A 160 -0.63 -3.66 12.52
CA SER A 160 0.44 -3.13 11.65
C SER A 160 -0.06 -2.03 10.70
N ILE A 161 -1.31 -2.12 10.23
CA ILE A 161 -1.95 -1.04 9.47
C ILE A 161 -2.15 0.18 10.36
N ALA A 162 -2.70 0.03 11.59
CA ALA A 162 -2.85 1.14 12.53
C ALA A 162 -1.52 1.85 12.80
N ARG A 163 -0.44 1.08 13.03
CA ARG A 163 0.92 1.61 13.20
C ARG A 163 1.40 2.40 11.97
N ALA A 164 1.15 1.88 10.77
CA ALA A 164 1.55 2.56 9.55
C ALA A 164 0.78 3.88 9.32
N LEU A 165 -0.42 4.02 9.91
CA LEU A 165 -1.31 5.17 9.73
C LEU A 165 -1.18 6.24 10.81
N ILE A 166 -0.44 6.01 11.89
CA ILE A 166 -0.43 6.87 13.08
C ILE A 166 -0.06 8.33 12.77
N ASN A 167 0.79 8.54 11.76
CA ASN A 167 1.19 9.86 11.27
C ASN A 167 0.39 10.33 10.04
N GLN A 168 -0.74 9.68 9.73
CA GLN A 168 -1.61 10.01 8.59
C GLN A 168 -0.81 10.19 7.28
N PRO A 169 -0.01 9.20 6.86
CA PRO A 169 0.86 9.34 5.71
C PRO A 169 0.07 9.49 4.41
N PRO A 170 0.50 10.35 3.47
CA PRO A 170 -0.14 10.46 2.15
C PRO A 170 0.10 9.24 1.25
N ILE A 171 1.12 8.43 1.57
CA ILE A 171 1.47 7.22 0.81
C ILE A 171 1.63 6.05 1.78
N VAL A 172 1.02 4.90 1.43
CA VAL A 172 1.18 3.63 2.16
C VAL A 172 1.61 2.53 1.21
N TYR A 173 2.67 1.83 1.59
CA TYR A 173 3.16 0.63 0.90
C TYR A 173 2.65 -0.62 1.60
N TYR A 174 2.09 -1.56 0.83
CA TYR A 174 1.56 -2.83 1.35
C TYR A 174 2.29 -4.00 0.70
N ASP A 175 3.04 -4.75 1.48
CA ASP A 175 3.68 -5.99 1.02
C ASP A 175 2.84 -7.20 1.41
N SER A 176 2.13 -7.75 0.45
CA SER A 176 1.25 -8.92 0.61
C SER A 176 0.34 -8.82 1.86
N PRO A 177 -0.51 -7.77 1.97
CA PRO A 177 -1.22 -7.44 3.21
C PRO A 177 -2.20 -8.52 3.67
N THR A 178 -2.60 -9.43 2.79
CA THR A 178 -3.54 -10.54 3.06
C THR A 178 -2.85 -11.90 3.01
N GLY A 179 -1.54 -11.93 2.75
CA GLY A 179 -0.78 -13.17 2.64
C GLY A 179 -0.91 -14.06 3.88
N GLY A 180 -1.27 -15.34 3.69
CA GLY A 180 -1.43 -16.31 4.78
C GLY A 180 -2.70 -16.15 5.62
N LEU A 181 -3.61 -15.23 5.26
CA LEU A 181 -4.88 -15.04 5.95
C LEU A 181 -6.02 -15.81 5.26
N ASP A 182 -7.02 -16.18 6.06
CA ASP A 182 -8.26 -16.74 5.55
C ASP A 182 -9.06 -15.74 4.71
N PRO A 183 -10.02 -16.18 3.87
CA PRO A 183 -10.74 -15.29 2.97
C PRO A 183 -11.53 -14.17 3.67
N ILE A 184 -12.13 -14.42 4.82
CA ILE A 184 -12.94 -13.43 5.56
C ILE A 184 -12.02 -12.33 6.11
N THR A 185 -10.94 -12.74 6.76
CA THR A 185 -9.94 -11.80 7.29
C THR A 185 -9.28 -11.00 6.17
N SER A 186 -8.98 -11.64 5.02
CA SER A 186 -8.46 -10.96 3.83
C SER A 186 -9.41 -9.88 3.34
N GLN A 187 -10.72 -10.18 3.25
CA GLN A 187 -11.74 -9.21 2.85
C GLN A 187 -11.79 -8.00 3.80
N THR A 188 -11.66 -8.23 5.11
CA THR A 188 -11.58 -7.13 6.10
C THR A 188 -10.38 -6.21 5.82
N ILE A 189 -9.20 -6.78 5.53
CA ILE A 189 -8.00 -5.99 5.20
C ILE A 189 -8.20 -5.18 3.91
N ILE A 190 -8.76 -5.79 2.87
CA ILE A 190 -9.06 -5.10 1.60
C ILE A 190 -10.05 -3.95 1.84
N THR A 191 -11.08 -4.16 2.64
CA THR A 191 -12.04 -3.13 3.03
C THR A 191 -11.37 -1.94 3.74
N LEU A 192 -10.42 -2.18 4.64
CA LEU A 192 -9.64 -1.13 5.29
C LEU A 192 -8.81 -0.33 4.28
N ILE A 193 -8.17 -0.99 3.32
CA ILE A 193 -7.39 -0.34 2.26
C ILE A 193 -8.28 0.51 1.36
N LEU A 194 -9.45 -0.02 0.95
CA LEU A 194 -10.47 0.74 0.19
C LEU A 194 -10.92 1.98 0.96
N ARG A 195 -11.22 1.83 2.25
CA ARG A 195 -11.65 2.94 3.11
C ARG A 195 -10.59 4.04 3.20
N LEU A 196 -9.31 3.68 3.33
CA LEU A 196 -8.19 4.63 3.33
C LEU A 196 -8.06 5.37 2.00
N ARG A 197 -8.14 4.65 0.89
CA ARG A 197 -8.07 5.23 -0.44
C ARG A 197 -9.22 6.20 -0.68
N ASP A 198 -10.45 5.75 -0.44
CA ASP A 198 -11.65 6.45 -0.90
C ASP A 198 -12.10 7.57 0.04
N LEU A 199 -11.80 7.48 1.35
CA LEU A 199 -12.13 8.54 2.31
C LEU A 199 -10.98 9.52 2.57
N ASN A 200 -9.75 9.01 2.61
CA ASN A 200 -8.59 9.81 3.00
C ASN A 200 -7.70 10.21 1.81
N GLY A 201 -7.99 9.69 0.61
CA GLY A 201 -7.20 9.98 -0.60
C GLY A 201 -5.77 9.42 -0.53
N VAL A 202 -5.53 8.38 0.28
CA VAL A 202 -4.21 7.77 0.46
C VAL A 202 -3.77 7.12 -0.84
N THR A 203 -2.58 7.46 -1.32
CA THR A 203 -1.93 6.80 -2.43
C THR A 203 -1.32 5.48 -1.96
N SER A 204 -1.44 4.42 -2.76
CA SER A 204 -0.94 3.11 -2.35
C SER A 204 -0.15 2.41 -3.44
N LEU A 205 0.95 1.76 -3.04
CA LEU A 205 1.65 0.78 -3.85
C LEU A 205 1.53 -0.57 -3.14
N LEU A 206 0.80 -1.52 -3.73
CA LEU A 206 0.44 -2.77 -3.09
C LEU A 206 0.99 -3.95 -3.89
N ALA A 207 1.89 -4.72 -3.29
CA ALA A 207 2.39 -5.96 -3.84
C ALA A 207 1.52 -7.14 -3.39
N THR A 208 1.08 -7.96 -4.33
CA THR A 208 0.37 -9.21 -4.04
C THR A 208 0.57 -10.23 -5.17
N HIS A 209 0.43 -11.50 -4.85
CA HIS A 209 0.27 -12.58 -5.83
C HIS A 209 -1.17 -13.09 -5.90
N ARG A 210 -2.07 -12.52 -5.07
CA ARG A 210 -3.47 -12.93 -4.96
C ARG A 210 -4.35 -12.06 -5.86
N LEU A 211 -4.87 -12.64 -6.92
CA LEU A 211 -5.75 -11.94 -7.87
C LEU A 211 -7.05 -11.46 -7.21
N GLN A 212 -7.55 -12.20 -6.22
CA GLN A 212 -8.76 -11.83 -5.48
C GLN A 212 -8.60 -10.47 -4.78
N ASP A 213 -7.44 -10.20 -4.18
CA ASP A 213 -7.14 -8.92 -3.53
C ASP A 213 -7.05 -7.80 -4.57
N ALA A 214 -6.34 -8.07 -5.67
CA ALA A 214 -6.15 -7.15 -6.78
C ALA A 214 -7.48 -6.72 -7.40
N PHE A 215 -8.34 -7.67 -7.71
CA PHE A 215 -9.68 -7.40 -8.25
C PHE A 215 -10.65 -6.84 -7.20
N GLY A 216 -10.48 -7.19 -5.92
CA GLY A 216 -11.21 -6.56 -4.82
C GLY A 216 -10.97 -5.05 -4.79
N LEU A 217 -9.71 -4.61 -4.92
CA LEU A 217 -9.35 -3.19 -4.97
C LEU A 217 -9.82 -2.48 -6.24
N ALA A 218 -9.87 -3.20 -7.37
CA ALA A 218 -10.23 -2.64 -8.66
C ALA A 218 -11.73 -2.54 -8.89
N ASN A 219 -12.50 -3.51 -8.39
CA ASN A 219 -13.93 -3.63 -8.67
C ASN A 219 -14.83 -3.05 -7.58
N PHE A 220 -14.24 -2.55 -6.49
CA PHE A 220 -15.01 -2.00 -5.37
C PHE A 220 -14.47 -0.65 -4.92
N VAL A 221 -15.37 0.15 -4.36
CA VAL A 221 -15.09 1.43 -3.70
C VAL A 221 -15.80 1.48 -2.35
N PHE A 222 -15.27 2.27 -1.42
CA PHE A 222 -15.92 2.52 -0.15
C PHE A 222 -16.81 3.76 -0.28
N ASP A 223 -18.12 3.58 -0.14
CA ASP A 223 -19.08 4.68 -0.18
C ASP A 223 -19.29 5.29 1.20
N SER A 224 -18.90 6.55 1.35
CA SER A 224 -19.02 7.29 2.61
C SER A 224 -20.46 7.54 3.06
N LYS A 225 -21.47 7.44 2.16
CA LYS A 225 -22.86 7.68 2.48
C LYS A 225 -23.52 6.45 3.10
N SER A 226 -23.23 5.27 2.55
CA SER A 226 -23.74 4.01 3.08
C SER A 226 -22.85 3.40 4.17
N ASP A 227 -21.61 3.88 4.33
CA ASP A 227 -20.54 3.30 5.18
C ASP A 227 -20.22 1.83 4.81
N HIS A 228 -20.34 1.49 3.52
CA HIS A 228 -20.12 0.15 3.01
C HIS A 228 -19.27 0.13 1.75
N VAL A 229 -18.66 -1.03 1.49
CA VAL A 229 -18.01 -1.33 0.20
C VAL A 229 -19.08 -1.64 -0.83
N VAL A 230 -19.06 -0.91 -1.94
CA VAL A 230 -19.99 -1.08 -3.07
C VAL A 230 -19.23 -1.40 -4.35
N PRO A 231 -19.82 -2.18 -5.27
CA PRO A 231 -19.19 -2.43 -6.56
C PRO A 231 -19.05 -1.13 -7.37
N VAL A 232 -18.01 -1.08 -8.19
CA VAL A 232 -17.86 -0.04 -9.23
C VAL A 232 -18.85 -0.34 -10.34
N TRP A 233 -19.95 0.43 -10.43
CA TRP A 233 -20.94 0.32 -11.50
C TRP A 233 -20.77 1.44 -12.49
N GLU A 234 -21.01 1.17 -13.78
CA GLU A 234 -21.33 2.21 -14.73
C GLU A 234 -22.76 2.70 -14.45
N GLU A 235 -22.92 3.68 -13.58
CA GLU A 235 -24.17 4.42 -13.50
C GLU A 235 -24.33 5.27 -14.75
N LYS A 236 -25.55 5.35 -15.27
CA LYS A 236 -25.90 6.12 -16.49
C LYS A 236 -25.56 7.61 -16.37
N ASP A 237 -25.34 8.14 -15.17
CA ASP A 237 -25.11 9.57 -14.88
C ASP A 237 -23.89 9.87 -13.97
N GLY A 238 -23.08 8.89 -13.57
CA GLY A 238 -21.90 9.12 -12.73
C GLY A 238 -21.02 7.89 -12.67
N ARG A 239 -19.83 7.97 -13.26
CA ARG A 239 -18.83 6.91 -13.21
C ARG A 239 -18.24 6.88 -11.79
N HIS A 240 -18.54 5.86 -10.99
CA HIS A 240 -17.70 5.48 -9.87
C HIS A 240 -16.44 4.84 -10.46
N PHE A 241 -15.38 5.63 -10.52
CA PHE A 241 -14.10 5.20 -11.05
C PHE A 241 -13.26 4.67 -9.90
N SER A 242 -12.78 3.42 -10.00
CA SER A 242 -11.76 2.92 -9.08
C SER A 242 -10.40 3.43 -9.52
N PRO A 243 -9.67 4.20 -8.70
CA PRO A 243 -8.33 4.69 -9.04
C PRO A 243 -7.29 3.57 -8.85
N THR A 244 -7.57 2.37 -9.40
CA THR A 244 -6.69 1.19 -9.30
C THR A 244 -6.10 0.87 -10.65
N ASN A 245 -4.77 0.84 -10.72
CA ASN A 245 -3.98 0.44 -11.88
C ASN A 245 -3.09 -0.75 -11.54
N PHE A 246 -2.73 -1.51 -12.55
CA PHE A 246 -1.92 -2.73 -12.43
C PHE A 246 -0.52 -2.54 -13.01
N LEU A 247 0.43 -3.16 -12.36
CA LEU A 247 1.80 -3.35 -12.81
C LEU A 247 2.13 -4.84 -12.68
N VAL A 248 2.34 -5.57 -13.76
CA VAL A 248 2.71 -6.98 -13.73
C VAL A 248 4.21 -7.10 -13.94
N LEU A 249 4.90 -7.72 -12.98
CA LEU A 249 6.34 -8.02 -13.06
C LEU A 249 6.55 -9.45 -13.53
N ARG A 250 7.44 -9.61 -14.54
CA ARG A 250 7.91 -10.89 -15.05
C ARG A 250 9.32 -10.75 -15.58
N ASP A 251 10.16 -11.75 -15.36
CA ASP A 251 11.54 -11.82 -15.88
C ASP A 251 12.33 -10.53 -15.57
N ALA A 252 12.23 -10.05 -14.31
CA ALA A 252 12.85 -8.84 -13.80
C ALA A 252 12.37 -7.52 -14.46
N GLN A 253 11.32 -7.53 -15.28
CA GLN A 253 10.84 -6.37 -16.03
C GLN A 253 9.34 -6.08 -15.79
N VAL A 254 8.90 -4.89 -16.19
CA VAL A 254 7.48 -4.58 -16.33
C VAL A 254 6.96 -5.29 -17.57
N TYR A 255 6.14 -6.32 -17.35
CA TYR A 255 5.50 -7.08 -18.43
C TYR A 255 4.21 -6.44 -18.92
N PHE A 256 3.45 -5.85 -17.99
CA PHE A 256 2.21 -5.13 -18.30
C PHE A 256 2.05 -3.95 -17.33
N GLN A 257 1.49 -2.87 -17.84
CA GLN A 257 1.01 -1.74 -17.05
C GLN A 257 -0.28 -1.19 -17.68
N GLY A 258 -1.32 -1.01 -16.86
CA GLY A 258 -2.60 -0.47 -17.35
C GLY A 258 -3.75 -0.62 -16.38
N GLU A 259 -4.93 -0.26 -16.84
CA GLU A 259 -6.17 -0.35 -16.07
C GLU A 259 -6.72 -1.79 -16.05
N THR A 260 -7.68 -2.05 -15.14
CA THR A 260 -8.34 -3.35 -14.99
C THR A 260 -8.93 -3.86 -16.32
N GLN A 261 -9.58 -2.99 -17.10
CA GLN A 261 -10.20 -3.38 -18.34
C GLN A 261 -9.18 -3.77 -19.40
N GLU A 262 -8.04 -3.10 -19.46
CA GLU A 262 -6.95 -3.42 -20.38
C GLU A 262 -6.33 -4.77 -20.02
N LEU A 263 -6.11 -5.02 -18.71
CA LEU A 263 -5.59 -6.28 -18.22
C LEU A 263 -6.52 -7.45 -18.56
N LEU A 264 -7.83 -7.32 -18.29
CA LEU A 264 -8.84 -8.36 -18.55
C LEU A 264 -9.11 -8.62 -20.03
N LYS A 265 -8.97 -7.61 -20.90
CA LYS A 265 -9.15 -7.73 -22.35
C LYS A 265 -7.90 -8.16 -23.08
N SER A 266 -6.78 -8.30 -22.38
CA SER A 266 -5.51 -8.72 -23.00
C SER A 266 -5.66 -10.06 -23.69
N SER A 267 -5.16 -10.16 -24.91
CA SER A 267 -5.06 -11.43 -25.66
C SER A 267 -3.74 -12.15 -25.39
N ASP A 268 -2.87 -11.57 -24.59
CA ASP A 268 -1.56 -12.13 -24.25
C ASP A 268 -1.71 -13.48 -23.53
N PRO A 269 -1.06 -14.55 -24.00
CA PRO A 269 -1.21 -15.89 -23.43
C PRO A 269 -0.78 -15.98 -21.95
N TYR A 270 0.31 -15.30 -21.59
CA TYR A 270 0.79 -15.31 -20.21
C TYR A 270 -0.17 -14.60 -19.26
N LEU A 271 -0.66 -13.42 -19.65
CA LEU A 271 -1.64 -12.70 -18.81
C LEU A 271 -2.94 -13.51 -18.66
N ARG A 272 -3.38 -14.20 -19.68
CA ARG A 272 -4.57 -15.10 -19.60
C ARG A 272 -4.34 -16.28 -18.67
N GLU A 273 -3.18 -16.92 -18.75
CA GLU A 273 -2.79 -18.01 -17.85
C GLU A 273 -2.64 -17.49 -16.41
N PHE A 274 -1.97 -16.36 -16.24
CA PHE A 274 -1.76 -15.73 -14.93
C PHE A 274 -3.08 -15.30 -14.25
N LEU A 275 -4.11 -14.94 -15.03
CA LEU A 275 -5.43 -14.50 -14.55
C LEU A 275 -6.44 -15.64 -14.39
N SER A 276 -6.13 -16.87 -14.82
CA SER A 276 -7.01 -18.05 -14.71
C SER A 276 -6.86 -18.77 -13.37
#